data_228587b9ac0186a1fd10b3bea0e10d96
#
_entry.id   228587b9ac0186a1fd10b3bea0e10d96
#
_cell.length_a   1.000
_cell.length_b   1.000
_cell.length_c   1.000
_cell.angle_alpha   90.00
_cell.angle_beta   90.00
_cell.angle_gamma   90.00
#
_symmetry.space_group_name_H-M   'P 1'
#
loop_
_entity.id
_entity.type
_entity.pdbx_description
1 polymer ?
#
loop_
_entity_poly.entity_id
_entity_poly.type
_entity_poly.pdbx_seq_one_letter_code
_entity_poly.pdbx_strand_id
1 'polypeptide(L)'
;CYNEGDNLDEAIPYLLQLRYPNYELIFINDGSKDNTGEIIDRWAKENKRIVALHQENQGKASALNHGLLVAKGEYVACIDGYAVLDFDAIDYMVQSLELNRSYGAVTGNPRVRNRSTILGRLQVSEFSSIIGLIKRAQSLMGTIFTVSGVCCLFRKEIMEEIGGWSTNMITEDIDISWKIQTAGYNIMYEPRALCWVLMPERISGLYKQRLRWAQGGAETILKYFPQVWRWKNRRLWPMYAEYL
;
A
#
# COMPACT_ATOMS: atom_id res chain seq x y z
N CYS A 1 -5.96 8.05 -7.36
CA CYS A 1 -7.14 7.55 -8.11
C CYS A 1 -6.92 7.78 -9.61
N TYR A 2 -7.23 6.78 -10.41
CA TYR A 2 -7.21 6.86 -11.87
C TYR A 2 -8.33 6.00 -12.45
N ASN A 3 -9.38 6.66 -13.00
CA ASN A 3 -10.59 6.00 -13.52
C ASN A 3 -11.26 5.09 -12.47
N GLU A 4 -11.56 5.66 -11.30
CA GLU A 4 -12.18 4.97 -10.16
C GLU A 4 -13.59 5.50 -9.85
N GLY A 5 -14.22 6.19 -10.77
CA GLY A 5 -15.53 6.81 -10.57
C GLY A 5 -16.62 5.84 -10.08
N ASP A 6 -16.63 4.61 -10.60
CA ASP A 6 -17.59 3.57 -10.21
C ASP A 6 -17.40 3.07 -8.75
N ASN A 7 -16.21 3.25 -8.16
CA ASN A 7 -15.86 2.70 -6.86
C ASN A 7 -15.87 3.75 -5.74
N LEU A 8 -15.57 5.01 -6.05
CA LEU A 8 -15.33 6.04 -5.03
C LEU A 8 -16.59 6.40 -4.21
N ASP A 9 -17.76 6.49 -4.83
CA ASP A 9 -19.00 6.78 -4.11
C ASP A 9 -19.37 5.68 -3.10
N GLU A 10 -18.92 4.45 -3.32
CA GLU A 10 -19.03 3.38 -2.33
C GLU A 10 -17.92 3.44 -1.27
N ALA A 11 -16.68 3.70 -1.66
CA ALA A 11 -15.52 3.63 -0.78
C ALA A 11 -15.41 4.81 0.21
N ILE A 12 -15.69 6.04 -0.23
CA ILE A 12 -15.54 7.24 0.60
C ILE A 12 -16.37 7.19 1.89
N PRO A 13 -17.66 6.79 1.88
CA PRO A 13 -18.45 6.67 3.11
C PRO A 13 -17.84 5.73 4.16
N TYR A 14 -17.20 4.63 3.74
CA TYR A 14 -16.50 3.73 4.68
C TYR A 14 -15.25 4.38 5.26
N LEU A 15 -14.48 5.10 4.45
CA LEU A 15 -13.29 5.81 4.91
C LEU A 15 -13.62 6.95 5.90
N LEU A 16 -14.78 7.57 5.76
CA LEU A 16 -15.29 8.59 6.69
C LEU A 16 -15.76 8.02 8.04
N GLN A 17 -15.97 6.69 8.12
CA GLN A 17 -16.39 5.98 9.34
C GLN A 17 -15.22 5.34 10.09
N LEU A 18 -13.96 5.55 9.66
CA LEU A 18 -12.78 5.09 10.40
C LEU A 18 -12.81 5.62 11.83
N ARG A 19 -12.54 4.75 12.81
CA ARG A 19 -12.61 5.08 14.23
C ARG A 19 -11.35 5.77 14.77
N TYR A 20 -10.39 6.07 13.91
CA TYR A 20 -9.23 6.85 14.28
C TYR A 20 -9.62 8.33 14.46
N PRO A 21 -9.26 8.99 15.59
CA PRO A 21 -9.88 10.27 15.94
C PRO A 21 -9.44 11.44 15.07
N ASN A 22 -8.20 11.46 14.63
CA ASN A 22 -7.61 12.59 13.90
C ASN A 22 -6.95 12.14 12.60
N TYR A 23 -7.67 12.28 11.49
CA TYR A 23 -7.19 11.95 10.15
C TYR A 23 -7.76 12.87 9.09
N GLU A 24 -7.06 12.98 7.98
CA GLU A 24 -7.50 13.58 6.73
C GLU A 24 -7.46 12.53 5.61
N LEU A 25 -8.30 12.70 4.62
CA LEU A 25 -8.36 11.88 3.42
C LEU A 25 -7.89 12.72 2.24
N ILE A 26 -6.77 12.36 1.64
CA ILE A 26 -6.20 13.07 0.49
C ILE A 26 -6.43 12.21 -0.75
N PHE A 27 -7.32 12.65 -1.62
CA PHE A 27 -7.60 12.01 -2.90
C PHE A 27 -6.81 12.72 -3.99
N ILE A 28 -6.00 11.95 -4.71
CA ILE A 28 -5.22 12.46 -5.84
C ILE A 28 -5.78 11.87 -7.12
N ASN A 29 -6.44 12.70 -7.92
CA ASN A 29 -6.86 12.36 -9.26
C ASN A 29 -5.67 12.47 -10.23
N ASP A 30 -5.16 11.33 -10.67
CA ASP A 30 -4.00 11.23 -11.57
C ASP A 30 -4.43 11.26 -13.05
N GLY A 31 -5.13 12.34 -13.44
CA GLY A 31 -5.54 12.58 -14.82
C GLY A 31 -6.60 11.61 -15.33
N SER A 32 -7.61 11.26 -14.50
CA SER A 32 -8.73 10.41 -14.89
C SER A 32 -9.52 11.01 -16.06
N LYS A 33 -10.10 10.13 -16.87
CA LYS A 33 -10.91 10.49 -18.04
C LYS A 33 -12.42 10.28 -17.81
N ASP A 34 -12.77 9.66 -16.70
CA ASP A 34 -14.12 9.43 -16.21
C ASP A 34 -14.52 10.52 -15.19
N ASN A 35 -15.63 10.32 -14.48
CA ASN A 35 -16.17 11.23 -13.47
C ASN A 35 -15.42 11.19 -12.12
N THR A 36 -14.27 10.51 -12.00
CA THR A 36 -13.46 10.42 -10.76
C THR A 36 -13.21 11.79 -10.13
N GLY A 37 -12.76 12.76 -10.94
CA GLY A 37 -12.43 14.11 -10.45
C GLY A 37 -13.67 14.83 -9.88
N GLU A 38 -14.80 14.77 -10.58
CA GLU A 38 -16.06 15.39 -10.14
C GLU A 38 -16.56 14.81 -8.81
N ILE A 39 -16.44 13.50 -8.64
CA ILE A 39 -16.80 12.81 -7.39
C ILE A 39 -15.94 13.28 -6.23
N ILE A 40 -14.63 13.31 -6.41
CA ILE A 40 -13.68 13.76 -5.37
C ILE A 40 -13.98 15.21 -4.97
N ASP A 41 -14.18 16.10 -5.94
CA ASP A 41 -14.48 17.51 -5.70
C ASP A 41 -15.80 17.72 -4.95
N ARG A 42 -16.83 16.93 -5.30
CA ARG A 42 -18.09 16.94 -4.58
C ARG A 42 -17.91 16.58 -3.10
N TRP A 43 -17.25 15.46 -2.82
CA TRP A 43 -16.99 15.00 -1.46
C TRP A 43 -16.10 15.97 -0.66
N ALA A 44 -15.12 16.60 -1.30
CA ALA A 44 -14.26 17.59 -0.65
C ALA A 44 -15.03 18.87 -0.26
N LYS A 45 -16.03 19.27 -1.04
CA LYS A 45 -16.94 20.38 -0.69
C LYS A 45 -17.85 20.05 0.50
N GLU A 46 -18.28 18.80 0.61
CA GLU A 46 -19.21 18.35 1.63
C GLU A 46 -18.52 17.98 2.95
N ASN A 47 -17.23 17.61 2.92
CA ASN A 47 -16.51 17.13 4.10
C ASN A 47 -15.11 17.75 4.24
N LYS A 48 -14.91 18.50 5.33
CA LYS A 48 -13.64 19.19 5.65
C LYS A 48 -12.44 18.25 5.87
N ARG A 49 -12.66 16.95 6.10
CA ARG A 49 -11.60 15.94 6.21
C ARG A 49 -11.04 15.52 4.87
N ILE A 50 -11.71 15.87 3.77
CA ILE A 50 -11.33 15.47 2.42
C ILE A 50 -10.60 16.60 1.73
N VAL A 51 -9.43 16.26 1.17
CA VAL A 51 -8.62 17.13 0.32
C VAL A 51 -8.60 16.52 -1.08
N ALA A 52 -9.01 17.30 -2.07
CA ALA A 52 -8.98 16.93 -3.47
C ALA A 52 -7.75 17.54 -4.14
N LEU A 53 -6.96 16.70 -4.81
CA LEU A 53 -5.81 17.12 -5.63
C LEU A 53 -5.95 16.57 -7.03
N HIS A 54 -5.54 17.33 -8.02
CA HIS A 54 -5.55 16.93 -9.42
C HIS A 54 -4.17 17.12 -10.04
N GLN A 55 -3.77 16.17 -10.88
CA GLN A 55 -2.54 16.24 -11.67
C GLN A 55 -2.76 15.60 -13.03
N GLU A 56 -1.89 15.91 -13.99
CA GLU A 56 -1.77 15.11 -15.21
C GLU A 56 -1.30 13.70 -14.87
N ASN A 57 -1.70 12.70 -15.66
CA ASN A 57 -1.34 11.32 -15.39
C ASN A 57 0.18 11.12 -15.42
N GLN A 58 0.75 10.81 -14.27
CA GLN A 58 2.19 10.53 -14.07
C GLN A 58 2.41 9.20 -13.34
N GLY A 59 1.33 8.45 -13.08
CA GLY A 59 1.36 7.16 -12.42
C GLY A 59 1.28 7.23 -10.89
N LYS A 60 0.97 6.07 -10.30
CA LYS A 60 0.64 5.94 -8.88
C LYS A 60 1.72 6.48 -7.94
N ALA A 61 2.99 6.19 -8.20
CA ALA A 61 4.10 6.66 -7.36
C ALA A 61 4.19 8.20 -7.33
N SER A 62 3.98 8.87 -8.47
CA SER A 62 3.93 10.34 -8.54
C SER A 62 2.76 10.89 -7.76
N ALA A 63 1.56 10.30 -7.89
CA ALA A 63 0.39 10.69 -7.14
C ALA A 63 0.60 10.53 -5.62
N LEU A 64 1.20 9.41 -5.17
CA LEU A 64 1.52 9.19 -3.77
C LEU A 64 2.51 10.23 -3.23
N ASN A 65 3.55 10.58 -4.01
CA ASN A 65 4.49 11.63 -3.62
C ASN A 65 3.81 13.00 -3.53
N HIS A 66 2.89 13.31 -4.44
CA HIS A 66 2.11 14.55 -4.38
C HIS A 66 1.27 14.59 -3.08
N GLY A 67 0.60 13.48 -2.73
CA GLY A 67 -0.12 13.36 -1.46
C GLY A 67 0.79 13.51 -0.24
N LEU A 68 1.99 12.91 -0.25
CA LEU A 68 2.97 13.01 0.83
C LEU A 68 3.38 14.46 1.11
N LEU A 69 3.57 15.29 0.07
CA LEU A 69 3.96 16.69 0.20
C LEU A 69 2.91 17.55 0.92
N VAL A 70 1.62 17.23 0.77
CA VAL A 70 0.53 18.01 1.36
C VAL A 70 0.00 17.41 2.66
N ALA A 71 0.30 16.16 2.95
CA ALA A 71 -0.14 15.45 4.14
C ALA A 71 0.36 16.16 5.42
N LYS A 72 -0.54 16.37 6.39
CA LYS A 72 -0.25 17.04 7.66
C LYS A 72 -0.03 16.05 8.81
N GLY A 73 -0.50 14.81 8.65
CA GLY A 73 -0.40 13.76 9.64
C GLY A 73 1.04 13.30 9.90
N GLU A 74 1.30 12.78 11.08
CA GLU A 74 2.56 12.12 11.46
C GLU A 74 2.76 10.80 10.73
N TYR A 75 1.65 10.15 10.35
CA TYR A 75 1.61 8.91 9.59
C TYR A 75 0.93 9.12 8.25
N VAL A 76 1.34 8.36 7.25
CA VAL A 76 0.72 8.34 5.92
C VAL A 76 0.24 6.92 5.62
N ALA A 77 -1.07 6.76 5.48
CA ALA A 77 -1.69 5.51 5.02
C ALA A 77 -1.91 5.54 3.51
N CYS A 78 -1.52 4.48 2.82
CA CYS A 78 -1.79 4.32 1.39
C CYS A 78 -2.91 3.31 1.18
N ILE A 79 -3.93 3.73 0.41
CA ILE A 79 -5.15 2.96 0.13
C ILE A 79 -5.48 3.16 -1.35
N ASP A 80 -5.81 2.08 -2.06
CA ASP A 80 -6.29 2.18 -3.44
C ASP A 80 -7.77 2.59 -3.47
N GLY A 81 -8.20 3.27 -4.53
CA GLY A 81 -9.56 3.83 -4.64
C GLY A 81 -10.70 2.81 -4.58
N TYR A 82 -10.42 1.53 -4.85
CA TYR A 82 -11.39 0.42 -4.76
C TYR A 82 -11.29 -0.39 -3.46
N ALA A 83 -10.42 0.01 -2.56
CA ALA A 83 -10.19 -0.71 -1.31
C ALA A 83 -11.01 -0.13 -0.15
N VAL A 84 -11.53 -1.00 0.69
CA VAL A 84 -12.31 -0.64 1.87
C VAL A 84 -11.58 -1.12 3.11
N LEU A 85 -11.17 -0.20 3.97
CA LEU A 85 -10.56 -0.52 5.26
C LEU A 85 -11.62 -0.92 6.28
N ASP A 86 -11.27 -1.84 7.17
CA ASP A 86 -12.00 -2.04 8.42
C ASP A 86 -11.91 -0.78 9.31
N PHE A 87 -12.95 -0.51 10.07
CA PHE A 87 -13.07 0.75 10.83
C PHE A 87 -11.93 0.99 11.83
N ASP A 88 -11.34 -0.08 12.38
CA ASP A 88 -10.25 -0.02 13.36
C ASP A 88 -8.85 -0.27 12.73
N ALA A 89 -8.76 -0.45 11.40
CA ALA A 89 -7.53 -0.83 10.72
C ALA A 89 -6.39 0.17 10.94
N ILE A 90 -6.67 1.47 10.86
CA ILE A 90 -5.68 2.53 11.09
C ILE A 90 -5.17 2.50 12.52
N ASP A 91 -6.08 2.37 13.49
CA ASP A 91 -5.72 2.32 14.91
C ASP A 91 -4.77 1.16 15.21
N TYR A 92 -5.07 -0.04 14.71
CA TYR A 92 -4.17 -1.20 14.84
C TYR A 92 -2.81 -0.99 14.20
N MET A 93 -2.76 -0.36 13.01
CA MET A 93 -1.48 -0.09 12.35
C MET A 93 -0.65 0.96 13.10
N VAL A 94 -1.29 2.00 13.63
CA VAL A 94 -0.60 3.02 14.45
C VAL A 94 -0.07 2.39 15.74
N GLN A 95 -0.88 1.62 16.47
CA GLN A 95 -0.44 0.90 17.67
C GLN A 95 0.80 0.04 17.38
N SER A 96 0.81 -0.68 16.24
CA SER A 96 1.94 -1.50 15.84
C SER A 96 3.20 -0.69 15.52
N LEU A 97 3.07 0.47 14.85
CA LEU A 97 4.20 1.38 14.60
C LEU A 97 4.79 1.95 15.89
N GLU A 98 3.92 2.23 16.88
CA GLU A 98 4.34 2.80 18.15
C GLU A 98 5.02 1.81 19.11
N LEU A 99 4.97 0.51 18.84
CA LEU A 99 5.71 -0.49 19.63
C LEU A 99 7.23 -0.25 19.60
N ASN A 100 7.76 0.24 18.49
CA ASN A 100 9.19 0.51 18.38
C ASN A 100 9.47 1.53 17.25
N ARG A 101 10.27 2.53 17.55
CA ARG A 101 10.70 3.55 16.56
C ARG A 101 11.57 3.01 15.42
N SER A 102 12.07 1.77 15.52
CA SER A 102 12.76 1.11 14.41
C SER A 102 11.82 0.70 13.28
N TYR A 103 10.50 0.67 13.51
CA TYR A 103 9.52 0.40 12.46
C TYR A 103 9.24 1.66 11.65
N GLY A 104 9.57 1.62 10.35
CA GLY A 104 9.29 2.68 9.38
C GLY A 104 7.93 2.52 8.71
N ALA A 105 7.42 1.28 8.67
CA ALA A 105 6.14 0.98 8.05
C ALA A 105 5.44 -0.22 8.72
N VAL A 106 4.12 -0.27 8.54
CA VAL A 106 3.27 -1.42 8.86
C VAL A 106 2.44 -1.76 7.63
N THR A 107 2.42 -3.05 7.26
CA THR A 107 1.49 -3.56 6.24
C THR A 107 0.31 -4.25 6.90
N GLY A 108 -0.89 -3.91 6.45
CA GLY A 108 -2.12 -4.57 6.89
C GLY A 108 -2.39 -5.87 6.15
N ASN A 109 -3.59 -6.39 6.32
CA ASN A 109 -4.05 -7.69 5.91
C ASN A 109 -5.16 -7.58 4.85
N PRO A 110 -4.81 -7.44 3.56
CA PRO A 110 -5.80 -7.39 2.49
C PRO A 110 -6.52 -8.72 2.34
N ARG A 111 -7.84 -8.63 2.14
CA ARG A 111 -8.76 -9.75 1.97
C ARG A 111 -9.56 -9.56 0.69
N VAL A 112 -9.74 -10.65 -0.05
CA VAL A 112 -10.52 -10.64 -1.28
C VAL A 112 -11.99 -10.40 -0.97
N ARG A 113 -12.59 -9.37 -1.59
CA ARG A 113 -14.00 -8.99 -1.40
C ARG A 113 -14.94 -9.82 -2.30
N ASN A 114 -14.60 -9.96 -3.59
CA ASN A 114 -15.39 -10.68 -4.58
C ASN A 114 -15.06 -12.18 -4.58
N ARG A 115 -15.95 -13.00 -3.98
CA ARG A 115 -15.75 -14.44 -3.72
C ARG A 115 -16.74 -15.34 -4.46
N SER A 116 -17.56 -14.79 -5.34
CA SER A 116 -18.62 -15.51 -6.03
C SER A 116 -18.10 -16.49 -7.09
N THR A 117 -17.00 -16.15 -7.76
CA THR A 117 -16.41 -16.94 -8.82
C THR A 117 -15.40 -17.98 -8.28
N ILE A 118 -15.14 -19.06 -9.03
CA ILE A 118 -14.07 -20.05 -8.72
C ILE A 118 -12.72 -19.33 -8.64
N LEU A 119 -12.44 -18.43 -9.58
CA LEU A 119 -11.22 -17.65 -9.61
C LEU A 119 -11.07 -16.76 -8.36
N GLY A 120 -12.16 -16.14 -7.92
CA GLY A 120 -12.20 -15.38 -6.67
C GLY A 120 -11.85 -16.26 -5.46
N ARG A 121 -12.42 -17.46 -5.35
CA ARG A 121 -12.13 -18.40 -4.27
C ARG A 121 -10.68 -18.90 -4.25
N LEU A 122 -10.08 -19.14 -5.42
CA LEU A 122 -8.67 -19.50 -5.54
C LEU A 122 -7.77 -18.35 -5.03
N GLN A 123 -8.10 -17.11 -5.39
CA GLN A 123 -7.37 -15.93 -4.89
C GLN A 123 -7.54 -15.72 -3.38
N VAL A 124 -8.69 -16.10 -2.78
CA VAL A 124 -8.84 -16.10 -1.31
C VAL A 124 -7.83 -17.04 -0.67
N SER A 125 -7.67 -18.27 -1.22
CA SER A 125 -6.69 -19.23 -0.72
C SER A 125 -5.27 -18.71 -0.85
N GLU A 126 -4.92 -18.16 -2.01
CA GLU A 126 -3.60 -17.56 -2.28
C GLU A 126 -3.29 -16.42 -1.29
N PHE A 127 -4.21 -15.47 -1.11
CA PHE A 127 -4.03 -14.36 -0.17
C PHE A 127 -3.91 -14.83 1.29
N SER A 128 -4.64 -15.86 1.67
CA SER A 128 -4.54 -16.45 3.01
C SER A 128 -3.17 -17.09 3.23
N SER A 129 -2.61 -17.77 2.23
CA SER A 129 -1.28 -18.40 2.30
C SER A 129 -0.16 -17.37 2.28
N ILE A 130 -0.13 -16.50 1.26
CA ILE A 130 0.96 -15.54 1.06
C ILE A 130 0.93 -14.47 2.15
N ILE A 131 -0.21 -13.78 2.31
CA ILE A 131 -0.29 -12.67 3.25
C ILE A 131 -0.43 -13.19 4.67
N GLY A 132 -1.31 -14.18 4.88
CA GLY A 132 -1.57 -14.70 6.20
C GLY A 132 -0.41 -15.46 6.83
N LEU A 133 0.36 -16.23 6.07
CA LEU A 133 1.44 -17.08 6.57
C LEU A 133 2.82 -16.48 6.31
N ILE A 134 3.15 -16.18 5.06
CA ILE A 134 4.50 -15.73 4.67
C ILE A 134 4.83 -14.37 5.33
N LYS A 135 3.93 -13.39 5.24
CA LYS A 135 4.16 -12.08 5.88
C LYS A 135 4.26 -12.18 7.40
N ARG A 136 3.54 -13.10 8.05
CA ARG A 136 3.72 -13.36 9.49
C ARG A 136 5.12 -13.88 9.80
N ALA A 137 5.60 -14.86 9.04
CA ALA A 137 6.94 -15.41 9.22
C ALA A 137 8.02 -14.35 8.98
N GLN A 138 7.91 -13.59 7.90
CA GLN A 138 8.83 -12.48 7.58
C GLN A 138 8.80 -11.38 8.66
N SER A 139 7.63 -11.03 9.18
CA SER A 139 7.47 -10.02 10.23
C SER A 139 8.17 -10.40 11.53
N LEU A 140 8.25 -11.70 11.88
CA LEU A 140 9.00 -12.17 13.05
C LEU A 140 10.51 -11.87 12.94
N MET A 141 11.03 -11.79 11.71
CA MET A 141 12.43 -11.44 11.44
C MET A 141 12.62 -9.92 11.26
N GLY A 142 11.55 -9.12 11.39
CA GLY A 142 11.57 -7.68 11.16
C GLY A 142 11.79 -7.28 9.70
N THR A 143 11.59 -8.22 8.76
CA THR A 143 11.76 -7.99 7.32
C THR A 143 10.50 -8.40 6.58
N ILE A 144 10.07 -7.64 5.58
CA ILE A 144 8.92 -7.96 4.73
C ILE A 144 9.30 -7.68 3.28
N PHE A 145 9.10 -8.66 2.40
CA PHE A 145 9.42 -8.52 0.98
C PHE A 145 8.66 -7.36 0.32
N THR A 146 7.35 -7.27 0.61
CA THR A 146 6.52 -6.20 0.10
C THR A 146 5.42 -5.82 1.09
N VAL A 147 5.23 -4.53 1.30
CA VAL A 147 4.00 -4.03 1.89
C VAL A 147 2.83 -4.26 0.92
N SER A 148 1.61 -4.23 1.41
CA SER A 148 0.45 -4.24 0.52
C SER A 148 0.11 -2.81 0.15
N GLY A 149 0.32 -2.43 -1.12
CA GLY A 149 0.06 -1.08 -1.61
C GLY A 149 -1.38 -0.58 -1.44
N VAL A 150 -2.29 -1.48 -1.07
CA VAL A 150 -3.70 -1.21 -0.77
C VAL A 150 -3.99 -0.99 0.73
N CYS A 151 -3.04 -1.35 1.60
CA CYS A 151 -3.22 -1.26 3.06
C CYS A 151 -1.85 -1.23 3.75
N CYS A 152 -1.27 -0.06 3.84
CA CYS A 152 -0.01 0.15 4.54
C CYS A 152 0.03 1.54 5.17
N LEU A 153 0.76 1.64 6.26
CA LEU A 153 0.96 2.86 7.04
C LEU A 153 2.46 3.10 7.19
N PHE A 154 2.89 4.33 6.99
CA PHE A 154 4.28 4.77 7.05
C PHE A 154 4.46 5.89 8.06
N ARG A 155 5.62 5.95 8.72
CA ARG A 155 6.04 7.19 9.38
C ARG A 155 6.39 8.23 8.32
N LYS A 156 5.73 9.38 8.37
CA LYS A 156 5.93 10.45 7.39
C LYS A 156 7.39 10.93 7.37
N GLU A 157 8.00 11.13 8.55
CA GLU A 157 9.40 11.55 8.69
C GLU A 157 10.37 10.61 7.93
N ILE A 158 10.14 9.30 8.00
CA ILE A 158 10.97 8.30 7.31
C ILE A 158 10.73 8.35 5.81
N MET A 159 9.48 8.53 5.38
CA MET A 159 9.16 8.69 3.96
C MET A 159 9.82 9.92 3.36
N GLU A 160 9.87 11.03 4.10
CA GLU A 160 10.57 12.26 3.70
C GLU A 160 12.09 12.04 3.67
N GLU A 161 12.68 11.40 4.68
CA GLU A 161 14.11 11.07 4.76
C GLU A 161 14.57 10.26 3.56
N ILE A 162 13.82 9.23 3.17
CA ILE A 162 14.19 8.35 2.05
C ILE A 162 13.77 8.91 0.67
N GLY A 163 13.10 10.05 0.62
CA GLY A 163 12.67 10.71 -0.62
C GLY A 163 11.47 10.05 -1.30
N GLY A 164 10.49 9.55 -0.52
CA GLY A 164 9.21 9.02 -1.01
C GLY A 164 9.31 7.81 -1.93
N TRP A 165 8.30 7.64 -2.78
CA TRP A 165 8.21 6.54 -3.76
C TRP A 165 9.03 6.82 -5.01
N SER A 166 9.71 5.79 -5.53
CA SER A 166 10.44 5.88 -6.81
C SER A 166 9.44 5.83 -7.98
N THR A 167 9.48 6.84 -8.86
CA THR A 167 8.54 6.95 -9.99
C THR A 167 8.92 6.12 -11.21
N ASN A 168 10.10 5.51 -11.19
CA ASN A 168 10.67 4.73 -12.28
C ASN A 168 10.60 3.21 -12.05
N MET A 169 9.75 2.75 -11.13
CA MET A 169 9.59 1.33 -10.79
C MET A 169 8.21 0.82 -11.21
N ILE A 170 8.15 -0.43 -11.66
CA ILE A 170 6.90 -1.10 -12.08
C ILE A 170 5.95 -1.30 -10.89
N THR A 171 6.52 -1.63 -9.71
CA THR A 171 5.79 -1.87 -8.47
C THR A 171 6.34 -0.98 -7.35
N GLU A 172 5.63 0.08 -7.07
CA GLU A 172 5.99 1.08 -6.07
C GLU A 172 5.99 0.52 -4.64
N ASP A 173 5.16 -0.48 -4.37
CA ASP A 173 4.98 -1.11 -3.06
C ASP A 173 6.14 -2.08 -2.74
N ILE A 174 6.63 -2.84 -3.71
CA ILE A 174 7.83 -3.66 -3.52
C ILE A 174 9.04 -2.74 -3.33
N ASP A 175 9.22 -1.76 -4.21
CA ASP A 175 10.35 -0.84 -4.16
C ASP A 175 10.43 -0.09 -2.82
N ILE A 176 9.33 0.51 -2.36
CA ILE A 176 9.33 1.26 -1.10
C ILE A 176 9.66 0.36 0.11
N SER A 177 9.25 -0.91 0.08
CA SER A 177 9.57 -1.87 1.12
C SER A 177 11.07 -2.09 1.23
N TRP A 178 11.75 -2.25 0.11
CA TRP A 178 13.21 -2.41 0.07
C TRP A 178 13.94 -1.12 0.42
N LYS A 179 13.42 0.02 -0.04
CA LYS A 179 13.99 1.35 0.23
C LYS A 179 14.01 1.64 1.73
N ILE A 180 12.90 1.42 2.44
CA ILE A 180 12.78 1.56 3.90
C ILE A 180 13.78 0.62 4.61
N GLN A 181 13.82 -0.64 4.22
CA GLN A 181 14.64 -1.64 4.90
C GLN A 181 16.15 -1.46 4.65
N THR A 182 16.55 -1.03 3.46
CA THR A 182 17.96 -0.70 3.15
C THR A 182 18.42 0.61 3.80
N ALA A 183 17.49 1.51 4.13
CA ALA A 183 17.75 2.68 4.96
C ALA A 183 18.02 2.31 6.44
N GLY A 184 17.60 1.11 6.88
CA GLY A 184 17.86 0.62 8.23
C GLY A 184 16.60 0.40 9.09
N TYR A 185 15.44 0.74 8.58
CA TYR A 185 14.16 0.57 9.28
C TYR A 185 13.56 -0.82 9.09
N ASN A 186 12.71 -1.23 10.01
CA ASN A 186 11.95 -2.47 9.93
C ASN A 186 10.55 -2.23 9.38
N ILE A 187 9.94 -3.31 8.88
CA ILE A 187 8.53 -3.31 8.49
C ILE A 187 7.81 -4.38 9.30
N MET A 188 6.63 -4.06 9.79
CA MET A 188 5.80 -4.97 10.56
C MET A 188 4.54 -5.36 9.77
N TYR A 189 4.00 -6.56 10.05
CA TYR A 189 2.70 -7.01 9.56
C TYR A 189 1.68 -6.97 10.70
N GLU A 190 0.57 -6.24 10.50
CA GLU A 190 -0.54 -6.18 11.46
C GLU A 190 -1.74 -6.97 10.92
N PRO A 191 -1.97 -8.21 11.40
CA PRO A 191 -3.02 -9.08 10.89
C PRO A 191 -4.45 -8.61 11.20
N ARG A 192 -4.65 -7.73 12.20
CA ARG A 192 -5.96 -7.17 12.57
C ARG A 192 -6.37 -6.02 11.66
N ALA A 193 -5.41 -5.35 11.00
CA ALA A 193 -5.69 -4.26 10.06
C ALA A 193 -6.23 -4.83 8.75
N LEU A 194 -7.53 -5.10 8.71
CA LEU A 194 -8.18 -5.69 7.54
C LEU A 194 -8.47 -4.63 6.48
N CYS A 195 -8.28 -5.04 5.23
CA CYS A 195 -8.64 -4.25 4.06
C CYS A 195 -9.31 -5.17 3.02
N TRP A 196 -10.46 -4.78 2.53
CA TRP A 196 -11.23 -5.53 1.55
C TRP A 196 -10.94 -5.00 0.16
N VAL A 197 -10.46 -5.87 -0.75
CA VAL A 197 -10.02 -5.50 -2.09
C VAL A 197 -10.75 -6.29 -3.17
N LEU A 198 -11.01 -5.63 -4.30
CA LEU A 198 -11.53 -6.28 -5.49
C LEU A 198 -10.39 -6.93 -6.26
N MET A 199 -10.59 -8.18 -6.66
CA MET A 199 -9.60 -8.96 -7.39
C MET A 199 -10.09 -9.28 -8.81
N PRO A 200 -9.17 -9.49 -9.78
CA PRO A 200 -9.56 -9.85 -11.14
C PRO A 200 -10.45 -11.09 -11.19
N GLU A 201 -11.58 -10.99 -11.90
CA GLU A 201 -12.52 -12.10 -12.10
C GLU A 201 -12.32 -12.84 -13.43
N ARG A 202 -11.41 -12.34 -14.26
CA ARG A 202 -11.03 -12.96 -15.55
C ARG A 202 -9.57 -13.41 -15.50
N ILE A 203 -9.29 -14.59 -16.10
CA ILE A 203 -7.92 -15.15 -16.16
C ILE A 203 -6.94 -14.18 -16.82
N SER A 204 -7.36 -13.48 -17.88
CA SER A 204 -6.51 -12.50 -18.56
C SER A 204 -6.11 -11.32 -17.66
N GLY A 205 -7.01 -10.85 -16.82
CA GLY A 205 -6.72 -9.81 -15.83
C GLY A 205 -5.77 -10.30 -14.74
N LEU A 206 -6.02 -11.52 -14.22
CA LEU A 206 -5.14 -12.16 -13.25
C LEU A 206 -3.73 -12.36 -13.81
N TYR A 207 -3.59 -12.87 -15.03
CA TYR A 207 -2.30 -13.06 -15.67
C TYR A 207 -1.51 -11.75 -15.80
N LYS A 208 -2.16 -10.69 -16.29
CA LYS A 208 -1.53 -9.36 -16.41
C LYS A 208 -1.05 -8.83 -15.07
N GLN A 209 -1.87 -8.99 -14.02
CA GLN A 209 -1.53 -8.56 -12.66
C GLN A 209 -0.31 -9.33 -12.12
N ARG A 210 -0.29 -10.67 -12.27
CA ARG A 210 0.82 -11.51 -11.78
C ARG A 210 2.11 -11.25 -12.55
N LEU A 211 2.01 -11.06 -13.86
CA LEU A 211 3.16 -10.70 -14.69
C LEU A 211 3.78 -9.38 -14.23
N ARG A 212 2.96 -8.36 -13.99
CA ARG A 212 3.42 -7.07 -13.46
C ARG A 212 4.12 -7.22 -12.10
N TRP A 213 3.56 -8.04 -11.20
CA TRP A 213 4.16 -8.29 -9.89
C TRP A 213 5.50 -9.04 -10.00
N ALA A 214 5.58 -10.05 -10.85
CA ALA A 214 6.82 -10.78 -11.08
C ALA A 214 7.91 -9.88 -11.69
N GLN A 215 7.57 -9.07 -12.69
CA GLN A 215 8.48 -8.13 -13.31
C GLN A 215 8.98 -7.09 -12.30
N GLY A 216 8.07 -6.48 -11.52
CA GLY A 216 8.44 -5.49 -10.51
C GLY A 216 9.27 -6.07 -9.37
N GLY A 217 8.99 -7.34 -8.98
CA GLY A 217 9.82 -8.06 -8.01
C GLY A 217 11.24 -8.29 -8.52
N ALA A 218 11.38 -8.78 -9.75
CA ALA A 218 12.70 -8.97 -10.37
C ALA A 218 13.47 -7.65 -10.52
N GLU A 219 12.80 -6.60 -10.97
CA GLU A 219 13.38 -5.25 -11.07
C GLU A 219 13.90 -4.75 -9.72
N THR A 220 13.11 -4.93 -8.66
CA THR A 220 13.49 -4.52 -7.30
C THR A 220 14.68 -5.32 -6.78
N ILE A 221 14.70 -6.62 -6.96
CA ILE A 221 15.83 -7.48 -6.56
C ILE A 221 17.12 -7.02 -7.25
N LEU A 222 17.08 -6.76 -8.55
CA LEU A 222 18.25 -6.27 -9.29
C LEU A 222 18.71 -4.88 -8.80
N LYS A 223 17.76 -3.96 -8.57
CA LYS A 223 18.05 -2.60 -8.07
C LYS A 223 18.76 -2.61 -6.72
N TYR A 224 18.29 -3.45 -5.79
CA TYR A 224 18.81 -3.46 -4.41
C TYR A 224 19.95 -4.45 -4.17
N PHE A 225 20.35 -5.23 -5.19
CA PHE A 225 21.49 -6.16 -5.09
C PHE A 225 22.74 -5.53 -4.45
N PRO A 226 23.26 -4.38 -4.91
CA PRO A 226 24.47 -3.80 -4.33
C PRO A 226 24.29 -3.33 -2.88
N GLN A 227 23.08 -2.90 -2.50
CA GLN A 227 22.79 -2.43 -1.15
C GLN A 227 22.63 -3.57 -0.15
N VAL A 228 21.95 -4.65 -0.57
CA VAL A 228 21.65 -5.81 0.30
C VAL A 228 22.94 -6.48 0.78
N TRP A 229 23.93 -6.64 -0.10
CA TRP A 229 25.19 -7.30 0.25
C TRP A 229 26.14 -6.48 1.13
N ARG A 230 25.80 -5.23 1.44
CA ARG A 230 26.55 -4.46 2.46
C ARG A 230 26.32 -5.10 3.83
N TRP A 231 27.37 -5.24 4.62
CA TRP A 231 27.32 -5.88 5.96
C TRP A 231 26.24 -5.27 6.88
N LYS A 232 26.01 -3.96 6.81
CA LYS A 232 24.96 -3.29 7.57
C LYS A 232 23.54 -3.83 7.29
N ASN A 233 23.33 -4.39 6.11
CA ASN A 233 22.05 -4.93 5.64
C ASN A 233 21.97 -6.46 5.72
N ARG A 234 22.89 -7.14 6.43
CA ARG A 234 22.94 -8.61 6.51
C ARG A 234 21.65 -9.26 7.00
N ARG A 235 20.80 -8.51 7.73
CA ARG A 235 19.46 -8.96 8.15
C ARG A 235 18.52 -9.26 6.97
N LEU A 236 18.76 -8.63 5.80
CA LEU A 236 17.96 -8.82 4.59
C LEU A 236 18.43 -10.02 3.75
N TRP A 237 19.58 -10.61 4.03
CA TRP A 237 20.15 -11.70 3.23
C TRP A 237 19.24 -12.94 3.15
N PRO A 238 18.63 -13.42 4.25
CA PRO A 238 17.74 -14.58 4.16
C PRO A 238 16.54 -14.30 3.24
N MET A 239 15.90 -13.15 3.41
CA MET A 239 14.76 -12.75 2.58
C MET A 239 15.20 -12.55 1.12
N TYR A 240 16.37 -11.97 0.86
CA TYR A 240 16.88 -11.79 -0.49
C TYR A 240 17.16 -13.14 -1.18
N ALA A 241 17.79 -14.09 -0.46
CA ALA A 241 18.07 -15.42 -0.97
C ALA A 241 16.81 -16.25 -1.28
N GLU A 242 15.70 -15.99 -0.60
CA GLU A 242 14.42 -16.65 -0.86
C GLU A 242 13.85 -16.32 -2.26
N TYR A 243 14.24 -15.17 -2.84
CA TYR A 243 13.74 -14.67 -4.12
C TYR A 243 14.74 -14.73 -5.28
N LEU A 244 15.93 -15.29 -5.06
CA LEU A 244 16.90 -15.63 -6.11
C LEU A 244 16.66 -17.00 -6.70
#